data_7576e83db7d476de60464579ca189d7f
#
_entry.id   7576e83db7d476de60464579ca189d7f
#
_cell.length_a   1.000
_cell.length_b   1.000
_cell.length_c   1.000
_cell.angle_alpha   90.00
_cell.angle_beta   90.00
_cell.angle_gamma   90.00
#
_symmetry.space_group_name_H-M   'P 1'
#
loop_
_entity.id
_entity.type
_entity.pdbx_description
1 polymer ?
#
loop_
_entity_poly.entity_id
_entity_poly.type
_entity_poly.pdbx_seq_one_letter_code
_entity_poly.pdbx_strand_id
1 'polypeptide(L)'
;IFGIFRYLKNEYIMKNDIVHTLESDSLWKYQNLLDGTVVDKSLRGEIGANYSLNDKHSLGFRYTLTSRPNTKSDVFTSNDITANNQFYDHLENQEYSSTSGKPTHQLNVYYNGTVGDLNIDFNTDYYTNTSTGKGLYHEVSQEQESRDVHTQSYIRNKLLASKLVLSYPLFGGNLSVGGEYTDTRRNDEYRNPEKYVESTISRVEEDGLSGFAEYSRQFPIGNLSLGVRYEHVTFDYYKDGVHMDEQSRMYGNWFPNLSFSRKLGSVRAQLSYTAKTQRPTYSQLSNNVTYVDRFTMQRGNPLLEPCTIHDISLVGTWRFLQLLVSYQQWRKEIIYWGDPIDNGNSMMMT
;
A
#
# COMPACT_ATOMS: atom_id res chain seq x y z
N ILE A 1 -24.79 20.60 0.59
CA ILE A 1 -24.46 19.88 -0.65
C ILE A 1 -23.20 20.52 -1.22
N PHE A 2 -22.28 19.71 -1.71
CA PHE A 2 -21.05 20.18 -2.36
C PHE A 2 -20.74 19.31 -3.57
N GLY A 3 -19.98 19.87 -4.52
CA GLY A 3 -19.45 19.15 -5.66
C GLY A 3 -18.05 19.66 -6.01
N ILE A 4 -17.18 18.75 -6.43
CA ILE A 4 -15.81 19.06 -6.85
C ILE A 4 -15.57 18.35 -8.18
N PHE A 5 -14.96 19.05 -9.12
CA PHE A 5 -14.46 18.47 -10.34
C PHE A 5 -12.98 18.81 -10.50
N ARG A 6 -12.15 17.82 -10.84
CA ARG A 6 -10.72 18.01 -11.04
C ARG A 6 -10.26 17.25 -12.28
N TYR A 7 -9.53 17.91 -13.13
CA TYR A 7 -8.75 17.32 -14.20
C TYR A 7 -7.27 17.52 -13.90
N LEU A 8 -6.50 16.44 -14.03
CA LEU A 8 -5.04 16.47 -13.92
C LEU A 8 -4.44 15.78 -15.14
N LYS A 9 -3.39 16.39 -15.68
CA LYS A 9 -2.47 15.80 -16.63
C LYS A 9 -1.07 16.00 -16.09
N ASN A 10 -0.37 14.90 -15.85
CA ASN A 10 1.01 14.90 -15.39
C ASN A 10 1.89 14.24 -16.43
N GLU A 11 3.08 14.76 -16.57
CA GLU A 11 4.13 14.17 -17.38
C GLU A 11 5.38 14.07 -16.52
N TYR A 12 5.90 12.86 -16.38
CA TYR A 12 7.07 12.56 -15.55
C TYR A 12 8.19 12.11 -16.49
N ILE A 13 9.37 12.71 -16.31
CA ILE A 13 10.61 12.27 -16.96
C ILE A 13 11.38 11.48 -15.90
N MET A 14 11.80 10.28 -16.27
CA MET A 14 12.59 9.39 -15.42
C MET A 14 13.98 9.25 -16.03
N LYS A 15 15.01 9.46 -15.21
CA LYS A 15 16.41 9.20 -15.61
C LYS A 15 17.09 8.57 -14.43
N ASN A 16 17.55 7.36 -14.58
CA ASN A 16 18.21 6.59 -13.54
C ASN A 16 19.49 5.95 -14.09
N ASP A 17 20.51 5.90 -13.26
CA ASP A 17 21.70 5.06 -13.44
C ASP A 17 21.74 4.12 -12.23
N ILE A 18 21.52 2.84 -12.47
CA ILE A 18 21.34 1.83 -11.43
C ILE A 18 22.36 0.73 -11.68
N VAL A 19 23.08 0.34 -10.63
CA VAL A 19 23.96 -0.82 -10.66
C VAL A 19 23.39 -1.88 -9.74
N HIS A 20 23.08 -3.04 -10.32
CA HIS A 20 22.75 -4.25 -9.56
C HIS A 20 23.96 -5.18 -9.54
N THR A 21 24.21 -5.80 -8.41
CA THR A 21 25.22 -6.82 -8.25
C THR A 21 24.58 -8.09 -7.73
N LEU A 22 24.79 -9.20 -8.42
CA LEU A 22 24.26 -10.50 -8.05
C LEU A 22 25.46 -11.46 -7.88
N GLU A 23 25.56 -12.04 -6.69
CA GLU A 23 26.57 -13.05 -6.36
C GLU A 23 25.94 -14.45 -6.47
N SER A 24 26.48 -15.26 -7.37
CA SER A 24 26.12 -16.66 -7.56
C SER A 24 27.40 -17.46 -7.76
N ASP A 25 27.50 -18.36 -8.73
CA ASP A 25 28.75 -19.01 -9.15
C ASP A 25 29.75 -18.01 -9.78
N SER A 26 29.24 -16.83 -10.15
CA SER A 26 30.00 -15.67 -10.67
C SER A 26 29.48 -14.40 -10.05
N LEU A 27 30.34 -13.37 -10.04
CA LEU A 27 29.95 -12.02 -9.65
C LEU A 27 29.39 -11.31 -10.89
N TRP A 28 28.05 -11.20 -10.95
CA TRP A 28 27.35 -10.50 -12.00
C TRP A 28 27.15 -9.03 -11.65
N LYS A 29 27.35 -8.16 -12.61
CA LYS A 29 27.09 -6.73 -12.49
C LYS A 29 26.26 -6.28 -13.68
N TYR A 30 25.11 -5.62 -13.39
CA TYR A 30 24.19 -5.03 -14.37
C TYR A 30 24.22 -3.53 -14.16
N GLN A 31 24.76 -2.80 -15.14
CA GLN A 31 24.72 -1.33 -15.13
C GLN A 31 23.63 -0.88 -16.07
N ASN A 32 22.55 -0.37 -15.51
CA ASN A 32 21.34 -0.02 -16.21
C ASN A 32 21.17 1.51 -16.26
N LEU A 33 21.17 2.06 -17.48
CA LEU A 33 20.81 3.45 -17.76
C LEU A 33 19.36 3.48 -18.24
N LEU A 34 18.50 4.19 -17.53
CA LEU A 34 17.08 4.32 -17.82
C LEU A 34 16.74 5.77 -18.18
N ASP A 35 16.08 5.96 -19.32
CA ASP A 35 15.46 7.20 -19.75
C ASP A 35 14.00 6.92 -20.14
N GLY A 36 13.06 7.65 -19.55
CA GLY A 36 11.67 7.36 -19.80
C GLY A 36 10.73 8.52 -19.53
N THR A 37 9.56 8.43 -20.15
CA THR A 37 8.47 9.39 -19.97
C THR A 37 7.18 8.67 -19.61
N VAL A 38 6.50 9.16 -18.58
CA VAL A 38 5.17 8.69 -18.18
C VAL A 38 4.16 9.83 -18.28
N VAL A 39 3.08 9.61 -19.01
CA VAL A 39 1.97 10.56 -19.15
C VAL A 39 0.75 9.98 -18.46
N ASP A 40 0.30 10.62 -17.39
CA ASP A 40 -0.89 10.26 -16.62
C ASP A 40 -1.97 11.33 -16.76
N LYS A 41 -3.21 10.89 -16.98
CA LYS A 41 -4.39 11.75 -17.03
C LYS A 41 -5.44 11.21 -16.07
N SER A 42 -6.02 12.08 -15.25
CA SER A 42 -7.10 11.71 -14.38
C SER A 42 -8.22 12.76 -14.36
N LEU A 43 -9.44 12.24 -14.32
CA LEU A 43 -10.67 13.01 -14.14
C LEU A 43 -11.29 12.53 -12.83
N ARG A 44 -11.53 13.45 -11.89
CA ARG A 44 -12.18 13.17 -10.62
C ARG A 44 -13.41 14.05 -10.47
N GLY A 45 -14.56 13.42 -10.27
CA GLY A 45 -15.80 14.05 -9.85
C GLY A 45 -16.14 13.61 -8.44
N GLU A 46 -16.58 14.54 -7.59
CA GLU A 46 -17.02 14.25 -6.23
C GLU A 46 -18.29 15.03 -5.95
N ILE A 47 -19.29 14.35 -5.40
CA ILE A 47 -20.53 14.95 -4.91
C ILE A 47 -20.79 14.45 -3.49
N GLY A 48 -21.37 15.30 -2.67
CA GLY A 48 -21.76 14.92 -1.33
C GLY A 48 -22.77 15.86 -0.71
N ALA A 49 -23.37 15.39 0.36
CA ALA A 49 -24.30 16.16 1.17
C ALA A 49 -24.13 15.81 2.65
N ASN A 50 -24.21 16.83 3.48
CA ASN A 50 -24.31 16.72 4.92
C ASN A 50 -25.70 17.23 5.31
N TYR A 51 -26.41 16.48 6.12
CA TYR A 51 -27.73 16.82 6.62
C TYR A 51 -27.74 16.79 8.14
N SER A 52 -28.01 17.92 8.76
CA SER A 52 -28.19 18.03 10.20
C SER A 52 -29.69 17.76 10.50
N LEU A 53 -29.97 16.65 11.15
CA LEU A 53 -31.30 16.31 11.64
C LEU A 53 -31.74 17.30 12.73
N ASN A 54 -30.77 17.68 13.59
CA ASN A 54 -30.86 18.69 14.63
C ASN A 54 -29.42 19.03 15.10
N ASP A 55 -29.29 19.81 16.17
CA ASP A 55 -27.98 20.25 16.70
C ASP A 55 -27.09 19.09 17.20
N LYS A 56 -27.68 17.91 17.43
CA LYS A 56 -26.99 16.75 17.98
C LYS A 56 -26.81 15.59 17.00
N HIS A 57 -27.44 15.60 15.85
CA HIS A 57 -27.43 14.49 14.91
C HIS A 57 -27.20 14.98 13.49
N SER A 58 -26.25 14.40 12.85
CA SER A 58 -25.93 14.65 11.43
C SER A 58 -25.64 13.33 10.70
N LEU A 59 -26.00 13.30 9.45
CA LEU A 59 -25.66 12.23 8.53
C LEU A 59 -25.19 12.83 7.21
N GLY A 60 -24.37 12.10 6.49
CA GLY A 60 -23.90 12.55 5.21
C GLY A 60 -23.41 11.42 4.33
N PHE A 61 -23.22 11.77 3.08
CA PHE A 61 -22.58 10.89 2.13
C PHE A 61 -21.63 11.69 1.24
N ARG A 62 -20.66 10.98 0.70
CA ARG A 62 -19.73 11.45 -0.33
C ARG A 62 -19.54 10.35 -1.36
N TYR A 63 -19.77 10.68 -2.61
CA TYR A 63 -19.49 9.80 -3.72
C TYR A 63 -18.40 10.41 -4.60
N THR A 64 -17.36 9.64 -4.87
CA THR A 64 -16.24 10.02 -5.73
C THR A 64 -16.16 9.07 -6.92
N LEU A 65 -16.10 9.64 -8.12
CA LEU A 65 -15.82 8.94 -9.36
C LEU A 65 -14.47 9.40 -9.87
N THR A 66 -13.54 8.46 -10.08
CA THR A 66 -12.22 8.76 -10.66
C THR A 66 -12.03 7.95 -11.93
N SER A 67 -11.76 8.61 -13.04
CA SER A 67 -11.41 7.98 -14.31
C SER A 67 -9.95 8.26 -14.66
N ARG A 68 -9.19 7.19 -14.96
CA ARG A 68 -7.85 7.25 -15.54
C ARG A 68 -7.90 6.58 -16.90
N PRO A 69 -8.25 7.32 -17.97
CA PRO A 69 -8.57 6.72 -19.24
C PRO A 69 -7.39 6.02 -19.89
N ASN A 70 -6.19 6.54 -19.70
CA ASN A 70 -4.98 5.93 -20.22
C ASN A 70 -3.73 6.59 -19.61
N THR A 71 -2.98 5.85 -18.81
CA THR A 71 -1.61 6.20 -18.43
C THR A 71 -0.68 5.51 -19.44
N LYS A 72 0.21 6.25 -20.06
CA LYS A 72 1.19 5.73 -21.02
C LYS A 72 2.59 5.89 -20.46
N SER A 73 3.40 4.88 -20.64
CA SER A 73 4.82 4.90 -20.32
C SER A 73 5.62 4.49 -21.55
N ASP A 74 6.69 5.19 -21.79
CA ASP A 74 7.67 4.95 -22.84
C ASP A 74 9.04 5.03 -22.17
N VAL A 75 9.73 3.89 -22.05
CA VAL A 75 10.96 3.76 -21.28
C VAL A 75 12.00 3.02 -22.11
N PHE A 76 13.13 3.65 -22.29
CA PHE A 76 14.33 3.03 -22.85
C PHE A 76 15.31 2.69 -21.74
N THR A 77 15.84 1.47 -21.78
CA THR A 77 16.91 1.03 -20.91
C THR A 77 18.07 0.48 -21.71
N SER A 78 19.29 0.84 -21.28
CA SER A 78 20.54 0.31 -21.83
C SER A 78 21.30 -0.35 -20.67
N ASN A 79 21.60 -1.63 -20.80
CA ASN A 79 22.10 -2.48 -19.74
C ASN A 79 23.43 -3.13 -20.14
N ASP A 80 24.53 -2.72 -19.51
CA ASP A 80 25.84 -3.39 -19.65
C ASP A 80 25.96 -4.48 -18.60
N ILE A 81 26.16 -5.72 -19.05
CA ILE A 81 26.21 -6.91 -18.21
C ILE A 81 27.61 -7.49 -18.22
N THR A 82 28.16 -7.70 -17.04
CA THR A 82 29.49 -8.32 -16.88
C THR A 82 29.42 -9.48 -15.88
N ALA A 83 30.22 -10.52 -16.14
CA ALA A 83 30.46 -11.64 -15.24
C ALA A 83 31.94 -11.66 -14.81
N ASN A 84 32.24 -11.60 -13.52
CA ASN A 84 33.61 -11.53 -12.99
C ASN A 84 34.48 -10.42 -13.65
N ASN A 85 33.87 -9.24 -13.91
CA ASN A 85 34.42 -8.09 -14.62
C ASN A 85 34.74 -8.35 -16.12
N GLN A 86 34.29 -9.43 -16.70
CA GLN A 86 34.36 -9.66 -18.16
C GLN A 86 33.01 -9.33 -18.79
N PHE A 87 33.04 -8.73 -19.98
CA PHE A 87 31.83 -8.44 -20.73
C PHE A 87 31.05 -9.73 -21.01
N TYR A 88 29.74 -9.68 -20.79
CA TYR A 88 28.83 -10.79 -21.03
C TYR A 88 27.80 -10.46 -22.11
N ASP A 89 27.10 -9.34 -21.99
CA ASP A 89 26.10 -8.88 -22.96
C ASP A 89 25.86 -7.37 -22.83
N HIS A 90 25.35 -6.78 -23.90
CA HIS A 90 24.76 -5.44 -23.90
C HIS A 90 23.32 -5.56 -24.36
N LEU A 91 22.37 -5.14 -23.52
CA LEU A 91 20.94 -5.23 -23.76
C LEU A 91 20.33 -3.85 -23.83
N GLU A 92 19.75 -3.52 -24.98
CA GLU A 92 18.85 -2.39 -25.13
C GLU A 92 17.40 -2.91 -25.05
N ASN A 93 16.56 -2.24 -24.26
CA ASN A 93 15.15 -2.59 -24.12
C ASN A 93 14.29 -1.33 -24.23
N GLN A 94 13.36 -1.34 -25.18
CA GLN A 94 12.35 -0.31 -25.34
C GLN A 94 11.01 -0.83 -24.82
N GLU A 95 10.56 -0.28 -23.70
CA GLU A 95 9.27 -0.60 -23.09
C GLU A 95 8.22 0.42 -23.50
N TYR A 96 7.14 -0.04 -24.10
CA TYR A 96 5.90 0.71 -24.28
C TYR A 96 4.83 0.10 -23.40
N SER A 97 4.36 0.83 -22.40
CA SER A 97 3.29 0.34 -21.57
C SER A 97 2.12 1.31 -21.45
N SER A 98 0.95 0.76 -21.21
CA SER A 98 -0.26 1.54 -21.01
C SER A 98 -1.14 0.91 -19.96
N THR A 99 -1.71 1.73 -19.09
CA THR A 99 -2.67 1.31 -18.09
C THR A 99 -3.96 2.09 -18.27
N SER A 100 -5.07 1.38 -18.36
CA SER A 100 -6.42 1.94 -18.43
C SER A 100 -7.35 1.19 -17.46
N GLY A 101 -8.53 1.71 -17.21
CA GLY A 101 -9.47 1.03 -16.32
C GLY A 101 -10.88 1.61 -16.42
N LYS A 102 -11.84 0.86 -15.89
CA LYS A 102 -13.17 1.41 -15.63
C LYS A 102 -13.06 2.50 -14.57
N PRO A 103 -13.98 3.47 -14.55
CA PRO A 103 -14.00 4.45 -13.48
C PRO A 103 -14.00 3.79 -12.10
N THR A 104 -13.18 4.30 -11.22
CA THR A 104 -13.13 3.93 -9.80
C THR A 104 -14.29 4.58 -9.10
N HIS A 105 -15.07 3.80 -8.36
CA HIS A 105 -16.18 4.28 -7.53
C HIS A 105 -15.81 4.19 -6.08
N GLN A 106 -16.01 5.27 -5.34
CA GLN A 106 -15.88 5.31 -3.89
C GLN A 106 -17.13 5.97 -3.31
N LEU A 107 -17.80 5.29 -2.40
CA LEU A 107 -18.93 5.79 -1.64
C LEU A 107 -18.56 5.78 -0.16
N ASN A 108 -18.74 6.91 0.50
CA ASN A 108 -18.65 7.04 1.95
C ASN A 108 -20.00 7.48 2.48
N VAL A 109 -20.46 6.86 3.55
CA VAL A 109 -21.65 7.23 4.30
C VAL A 109 -21.29 7.31 5.78
N TYR A 110 -21.73 8.35 6.45
CA TYR A 110 -21.44 8.51 7.86
C TYR A 110 -22.66 9.04 8.66
N TYR A 111 -22.63 8.78 9.94
CA TYR A 111 -23.55 9.33 10.92
C TYR A 111 -22.76 9.76 12.16
N ASN A 112 -23.02 10.96 12.65
CA ASN A 112 -22.53 11.48 13.92
C ASN A 112 -23.73 11.92 14.76
N GLY A 113 -23.78 11.47 16.00
CA GLY A 113 -24.88 11.80 16.88
C GLY A 113 -24.53 11.77 18.35
N THR A 114 -25.33 12.47 19.16
CA THR A 114 -25.21 12.49 20.62
C THR A 114 -26.56 12.18 21.26
N VAL A 115 -26.59 11.10 22.07
CA VAL A 115 -27.78 10.66 22.83
C VAL A 115 -27.47 10.75 24.31
N GLY A 116 -28.05 11.73 25.01
CA GLY A 116 -27.60 12.06 26.36
C GLY A 116 -26.14 12.51 26.33
N ASP A 117 -25.29 11.78 27.04
CA ASP A 117 -23.83 12.00 27.06
C ASP A 117 -23.05 11.03 26.14
N LEU A 118 -23.77 10.12 25.46
CA LEU A 118 -23.16 9.16 24.54
C LEU A 118 -22.98 9.80 23.16
N ASN A 119 -21.75 9.89 22.68
CA ASN A 119 -21.42 10.25 21.30
C ASN A 119 -21.30 8.99 20.46
N ILE A 120 -21.90 9.01 19.27
CA ILE A 120 -21.94 7.93 18.30
C ILE A 120 -21.32 8.44 17.01
N ASP A 121 -20.28 7.76 16.51
CA ASP A 121 -19.65 8.00 15.21
C ASP A 121 -19.69 6.70 14.41
N PHE A 122 -20.42 6.69 13.31
CA PHE A 122 -20.50 5.58 12.38
C PHE A 122 -20.02 6.04 11.01
N ASN A 123 -19.15 5.24 10.40
CA ASN A 123 -18.61 5.49 9.08
C ASN A 123 -18.55 4.20 8.27
N THR A 124 -18.94 4.24 6.99
CA THR A 124 -18.77 3.11 6.09
C THR A 124 -18.31 3.59 4.71
N ASP A 125 -17.33 2.87 4.17
CA ASP A 125 -16.72 3.10 2.87
C ASP A 125 -16.92 1.89 1.98
N TYR A 126 -17.34 2.12 0.74
CA TYR A 126 -17.32 1.14 -0.33
C TYR A 126 -16.43 1.65 -1.46
N TYR A 127 -15.54 0.79 -1.93
CA TYR A 127 -14.59 1.09 -3.01
C TYR A 127 -14.58 -0.02 -4.05
N THR A 128 -14.57 0.33 -5.34
CA THR A 128 -14.30 -0.62 -6.42
C THR A 128 -13.46 0.02 -7.52
N ASN A 129 -12.51 -0.75 -8.00
CA ASN A 129 -11.56 -0.34 -9.03
C ASN A 129 -11.30 -1.50 -9.99
N THR A 130 -11.07 -1.17 -11.27
CA THR A 130 -10.61 -2.12 -12.28
C THR A 130 -9.50 -1.46 -13.09
N SER A 131 -8.39 -2.16 -13.28
CA SER A 131 -7.25 -1.71 -14.07
C SER A 131 -6.85 -2.78 -15.07
N THR A 132 -6.50 -2.37 -16.28
CA THR A 132 -5.97 -3.22 -17.35
C THR A 132 -4.65 -2.60 -17.83
N GLY A 133 -3.57 -3.36 -17.70
CA GLY A 133 -2.24 -3.00 -18.20
C GLY A 133 -1.92 -3.77 -19.49
N LYS A 134 -1.14 -3.13 -20.37
CA LYS A 134 -0.52 -3.77 -21.54
C LYS A 134 0.90 -3.27 -21.62
N GLY A 135 1.84 -4.16 -21.87
CA GLY A 135 3.25 -3.86 -22.09
C GLY A 135 3.75 -4.53 -23.38
N LEU A 136 4.62 -3.84 -24.08
CA LEU A 136 5.45 -4.35 -25.17
C LEU A 136 6.89 -3.99 -24.81
N TYR A 137 7.74 -5.00 -24.75
CA TYR A 137 9.17 -4.89 -24.51
C TYR A 137 9.88 -5.34 -25.80
N HIS A 138 10.58 -4.42 -26.43
CA HIS A 138 11.40 -4.70 -27.60
C HIS A 138 12.85 -4.75 -27.15
N GLU A 139 13.43 -5.95 -27.15
CA GLU A 139 14.80 -6.21 -26.69
C GLU A 139 15.76 -6.48 -27.82
N VAL A 140 16.86 -5.75 -27.85
CA VAL A 140 18.00 -5.97 -28.73
C VAL A 140 19.21 -6.32 -27.87
N SER A 141 19.70 -7.55 -27.99
CA SER A 141 20.91 -8.06 -27.31
C SER A 141 22.06 -8.11 -28.29
N GLN A 142 23.26 -7.86 -27.81
CA GLN A 142 24.47 -7.97 -28.62
C GLN A 142 24.86 -9.44 -28.84
N GLU A 143 24.67 -10.29 -27.86
CA GLU A 143 25.12 -11.69 -27.84
C GLU A 143 23.98 -12.70 -28.09
N GLN A 144 22.73 -12.27 -28.05
CA GLN A 144 21.56 -13.15 -28.19
C GLN A 144 20.57 -12.60 -29.22
N GLU A 145 19.63 -13.43 -29.66
CA GLU A 145 18.56 -13.00 -30.58
C GLU A 145 17.68 -11.91 -29.93
N SER A 146 17.34 -10.92 -30.74
CA SER A 146 16.36 -9.89 -30.38
C SER A 146 14.98 -10.51 -30.15
N ARG A 147 14.19 -9.95 -29.25
CA ARG A 147 12.85 -10.49 -29.01
C ARG A 147 11.84 -9.40 -28.65
N ASP A 148 10.59 -9.68 -28.95
CA ASP A 148 9.43 -8.92 -28.49
C ASP A 148 8.71 -9.69 -27.40
N VAL A 149 8.33 -9.01 -26.33
CA VAL A 149 7.61 -9.61 -25.22
C VAL A 149 6.36 -8.80 -24.93
N HIS A 150 5.20 -9.45 -24.99
CA HIS A 150 3.92 -8.82 -24.69
C HIS A 150 3.43 -9.24 -23.32
N THR A 151 2.96 -8.28 -22.57
CA THR A 151 2.34 -8.53 -21.27
C THR A 151 0.96 -7.91 -21.18
N GLN A 152 0.08 -8.58 -20.47
CA GLN A 152 -1.25 -8.07 -20.15
C GLN A 152 -1.54 -8.33 -18.70
N SER A 153 -2.08 -7.32 -17.99
CA SER A 153 -2.54 -7.46 -16.62
C SER A 153 -3.99 -6.99 -16.49
N TYR A 154 -4.75 -7.66 -15.65
CA TYR A 154 -6.10 -7.27 -15.29
C TYR A 154 -6.25 -7.36 -13.78
N ILE A 155 -6.58 -6.24 -13.15
CA ILE A 155 -6.73 -6.15 -11.70
C ILE A 155 -8.12 -5.62 -11.39
N ARG A 156 -8.82 -6.28 -10.46
CA ARG A 156 -10.09 -5.83 -9.92
C ARG A 156 -10.05 -5.86 -8.41
N ASN A 157 -10.34 -4.73 -7.80
CA ASN A 157 -10.43 -4.59 -6.35
C ASN A 157 -11.85 -4.18 -5.93
N LYS A 158 -12.27 -4.72 -4.79
CA LYS A 158 -13.46 -4.29 -4.04
C LYS A 158 -13.07 -4.22 -2.57
N LEU A 159 -13.57 -3.20 -1.89
CA LEU A 159 -13.37 -3.02 -0.45
C LEU A 159 -14.68 -2.51 0.15
N LEU A 160 -15.06 -3.09 1.26
CA LEU A 160 -16.05 -2.56 2.20
C LEU A 160 -15.35 -2.36 3.55
N ALA A 161 -15.46 -1.18 4.14
CA ALA A 161 -14.97 -0.91 5.49
C ALA A 161 -16.07 -0.20 6.29
N SER A 162 -16.35 -0.68 7.49
CA SER A 162 -17.36 -0.09 8.38
C SER A 162 -16.78 0.05 9.78
N LYS A 163 -16.93 1.23 10.39
CA LYS A 163 -16.41 1.56 11.71
C LYS A 163 -17.49 2.22 12.56
N LEU A 164 -17.60 1.76 13.80
CA LEU A 164 -18.46 2.36 14.83
C LEU A 164 -17.62 2.74 16.02
N VAL A 165 -17.75 3.97 16.51
CA VAL A 165 -17.13 4.47 17.74
C VAL A 165 -18.22 5.03 18.66
N LEU A 166 -18.19 4.61 19.91
CA LEU A 166 -19.04 5.10 20.98
C LEU A 166 -18.14 5.77 22.04
N SER A 167 -18.43 7.02 22.37
CA SER A 167 -17.65 7.76 23.36
C SER A 167 -18.56 8.28 24.48
N TYR A 168 -18.13 8.09 25.72
CA TYR A 168 -18.92 8.44 26.88
C TYR A 168 -18.02 9.06 27.98
N PRO A 169 -18.46 10.17 28.63
CA PRO A 169 -17.77 10.71 29.80
C PRO A 169 -17.80 9.71 30.94
N LEU A 170 -16.64 9.30 31.45
CA LEU A 170 -16.55 8.30 32.49
C LEU A 170 -15.41 8.66 33.48
N PHE A 171 -15.68 8.61 34.78
CA PHE A 171 -14.70 8.86 35.85
C PHE A 171 -13.88 10.15 35.69
N GLY A 172 -14.50 11.23 35.19
CA GLY A 172 -13.84 12.52 34.95
C GLY A 172 -12.88 12.55 33.77
N GLY A 173 -12.97 11.56 32.87
CA GLY A 173 -12.33 11.45 31.59
C GLY A 173 -13.34 11.12 30.51
N ASN A 174 -12.85 10.65 29.37
CA ASN A 174 -13.65 10.19 28.24
C ASN A 174 -13.21 8.77 27.87
N LEU A 175 -14.16 7.83 27.84
CA LEU A 175 -13.97 6.47 27.34
C LEU A 175 -14.54 6.38 25.92
N SER A 176 -13.73 5.94 24.98
CA SER A 176 -14.14 5.60 23.60
C SER A 176 -13.95 4.11 23.38
N VAL A 177 -14.99 3.43 22.92
CA VAL A 177 -14.94 2.02 22.50
C VAL A 177 -15.45 1.92 21.08
N GLY A 178 -14.91 1.00 20.29
CA GLY A 178 -15.34 0.87 18.92
C GLY A 178 -14.95 -0.44 18.29
N GLY A 179 -15.50 -0.67 17.09
CA GLY A 179 -15.19 -1.81 16.24
C GLY A 179 -15.11 -1.39 14.79
N GLU A 180 -14.37 -2.18 14.02
CA GLU A 180 -14.21 -1.99 12.59
C GLU A 180 -14.23 -3.36 11.89
N TYR A 181 -14.96 -3.42 10.79
CA TYR A 181 -15.01 -4.55 9.88
C TYR A 181 -14.51 -4.13 8.51
N THR A 182 -13.69 -4.95 7.88
CA THR A 182 -13.19 -4.76 6.51
C THR A 182 -13.35 -6.05 5.73
N ASP A 183 -13.82 -5.95 4.47
CA ASP A 183 -13.86 -7.03 3.49
C ASP A 183 -13.17 -6.52 2.23
N THR A 184 -12.12 -7.22 1.81
CA THR A 184 -11.36 -6.91 0.59
C THR A 184 -11.34 -8.11 -0.32
N ARG A 185 -11.67 -7.90 -1.59
CA ARG A 185 -11.62 -8.90 -2.65
C ARG A 185 -10.79 -8.37 -3.80
N ARG A 186 -9.71 -9.06 -4.13
CA ARG A 186 -8.85 -8.72 -5.26
C ARG A 186 -8.71 -9.90 -6.21
N ASN A 187 -8.91 -9.64 -7.49
CA ASN A 187 -8.52 -10.55 -8.57
C ASN A 187 -7.40 -9.90 -9.35
N ASP A 188 -6.39 -10.66 -9.69
CA ASP A 188 -5.21 -10.23 -10.42
C ASP A 188 -4.89 -11.30 -11.47
N GLU A 189 -4.85 -10.91 -12.73
CA GLU A 189 -4.54 -11.77 -13.85
C GLU A 189 -3.34 -11.18 -14.58
N TYR A 190 -2.33 -12.00 -14.84
CA TYR A 190 -1.16 -11.64 -15.63
C TYR A 190 -0.96 -12.64 -16.75
N ARG A 191 -0.74 -12.17 -17.97
CA ARG A 191 -0.55 -12.97 -19.17
C ARG A 191 0.69 -12.53 -19.93
N ASN A 192 1.47 -13.53 -20.36
CA ASN A 192 2.54 -13.39 -21.33
C ASN A 192 2.33 -14.42 -22.46
N PRO A 193 1.90 -13.99 -23.65
CA PRO A 193 1.63 -14.89 -24.77
C PRO A 193 2.84 -15.71 -25.23
N GLU A 194 4.04 -15.12 -25.18
CA GLU A 194 5.29 -15.77 -25.57
C GLU A 194 5.81 -16.77 -24.54
N LYS A 195 5.23 -16.78 -23.33
CA LYS A 195 5.55 -17.70 -22.23
C LYS A 195 6.99 -17.57 -21.67
N TYR A 196 7.59 -16.38 -21.76
CA TYR A 196 8.85 -16.10 -21.07
C TYR A 196 8.64 -16.03 -19.56
N VAL A 197 7.44 -15.70 -19.11
CA VAL A 197 6.98 -15.81 -17.72
C VAL A 197 5.63 -16.53 -17.68
N GLU A 198 5.36 -17.20 -16.58
CA GLU A 198 4.10 -17.94 -16.39
C GLU A 198 2.91 -16.97 -16.37
N SER A 199 1.86 -17.29 -17.14
CA SER A 199 0.58 -16.61 -17.04
C SER A 199 -0.19 -17.17 -15.83
N THR A 200 -0.70 -16.28 -14.97
CA THR A 200 -1.32 -16.69 -13.71
C THR A 200 -2.59 -15.88 -13.41
N ILE A 201 -3.51 -16.50 -12.70
CA ILE A 201 -4.70 -15.85 -12.14
C ILE A 201 -4.62 -16.03 -10.62
N SER A 202 -4.55 -14.92 -9.90
CA SER A 202 -4.60 -14.94 -8.44
C SER A 202 -5.83 -14.22 -7.90
N ARG A 203 -6.36 -14.71 -6.78
CA ARG A 203 -7.44 -14.07 -6.04
C ARG A 203 -7.05 -14.00 -4.56
N VAL A 204 -7.27 -12.83 -3.99
CA VAL A 204 -7.12 -12.58 -2.55
C VAL A 204 -8.48 -12.21 -1.96
N GLU A 205 -8.80 -12.84 -0.85
CA GLU A 205 -9.92 -12.50 0.01
C GLU A 205 -9.38 -12.20 1.40
N GLU A 206 -9.65 -11.00 1.90
CA GLU A 206 -9.19 -10.57 3.22
C GLU A 206 -10.37 -10.03 4.02
N ASP A 207 -10.64 -10.66 5.15
CA ASP A 207 -11.63 -10.23 6.12
C ASP A 207 -10.95 -9.78 7.40
N GLY A 208 -11.21 -8.57 7.84
CA GLY A 208 -10.64 -7.98 9.04
C GLY A 208 -11.72 -7.59 10.05
N LEU A 209 -11.56 -8.00 11.31
CA LEU A 209 -12.39 -7.56 12.42
C LEU A 209 -11.50 -6.99 13.50
N SER A 210 -11.81 -5.79 13.99
CA SER A 210 -11.08 -5.21 15.10
C SER A 210 -11.99 -4.59 16.14
N GLY A 211 -11.54 -4.60 17.37
CA GLY A 211 -12.15 -3.91 18.50
C GLY A 211 -11.11 -3.07 19.23
N PHE A 212 -11.50 -1.91 19.75
CA PHE A 212 -10.61 -1.04 20.48
C PHE A 212 -11.30 -0.32 21.62
N ALA A 213 -10.50 0.07 22.62
CA ALA A 213 -10.90 0.94 23.71
C ALA A 213 -9.80 1.96 23.97
N GLU A 214 -10.18 3.21 24.20
CA GLU A 214 -9.29 4.29 24.59
C GLU A 214 -9.92 5.09 25.72
N TYR A 215 -9.12 5.40 26.75
CA TYR A 215 -9.52 6.28 27.84
C TYR A 215 -8.57 7.46 27.92
N SER A 216 -9.12 8.66 27.92
CA SER A 216 -8.38 9.91 28.07
C SER A 216 -8.88 10.72 29.26
N ARG A 217 -7.93 11.27 30.05
CA ARG A 217 -8.27 12.11 31.19
C ARG A 217 -7.24 13.19 31.43
N GLN A 218 -7.73 14.36 31.81
CA GLN A 218 -6.91 15.47 32.30
C GLN A 218 -6.73 15.35 33.79
N PHE A 219 -5.49 15.23 34.26
CA PHE A 219 -5.08 15.25 35.65
C PHE A 219 -4.38 16.58 35.98
N PRO A 220 -4.24 16.94 37.27
CA PRO A 220 -3.44 18.10 37.67
C PRO A 220 -1.98 18.03 37.17
N ILE A 221 -1.46 16.83 36.98
CA ILE A 221 -0.09 16.57 36.51
C ILE A 221 0.06 16.55 34.99
N GLY A 222 -1.03 16.54 34.22
CA GLY A 222 -1.00 16.48 32.76
C GLY A 222 -2.18 15.71 32.16
N ASN A 223 -2.20 15.58 30.85
CA ASN A 223 -3.20 14.80 30.11
C ASN A 223 -2.64 13.41 29.83
N LEU A 224 -3.40 12.37 30.18
CA LEU A 224 -3.10 10.96 29.91
C LEU A 224 -4.13 10.40 28.95
N SER A 225 -3.68 9.68 27.91
CA SER A 225 -4.50 8.82 27.05
C SER A 225 -3.88 7.44 27.00
N LEU A 226 -4.71 6.42 27.19
CA LEU A 226 -4.36 5.01 27.16
C LEU A 226 -5.33 4.31 26.23
N GLY A 227 -4.82 3.52 25.31
CA GLY A 227 -5.66 2.77 24.39
C GLY A 227 -5.09 1.41 24.06
N VAL A 228 -5.97 0.54 23.61
CA VAL A 228 -5.63 -0.78 23.09
C VAL A 228 -6.57 -1.13 21.94
N ARG A 229 -6.03 -1.71 20.88
CA ARG A 229 -6.77 -2.26 19.75
C ARG A 229 -6.34 -3.72 19.55
N TYR A 230 -7.31 -4.58 19.33
CA TYR A 230 -7.08 -5.94 18.85
C TYR A 230 -7.61 -6.05 17.44
N GLU A 231 -6.81 -6.63 16.53
CA GLU A 231 -7.20 -6.95 15.16
C GLU A 231 -7.12 -8.45 14.93
N HIS A 232 -8.15 -8.99 14.29
CA HIS A 232 -8.20 -10.35 13.77
C HIS A 232 -8.38 -10.27 12.25
N VAL A 233 -7.51 -10.97 11.50
CA VAL A 233 -7.51 -10.97 10.04
C VAL A 233 -7.48 -12.38 9.52
N THR A 234 -8.37 -12.68 8.58
CA THR A 234 -8.35 -13.89 7.77
C THR A 234 -7.96 -13.49 6.36
N PHE A 235 -6.94 -14.14 5.81
CA PHE A 235 -6.40 -13.90 4.48
C PHE A 235 -6.35 -15.21 3.71
N ASP A 236 -7.16 -15.32 2.64
CA ASP A 236 -7.24 -16.47 1.77
C ASP A 236 -6.65 -16.11 0.40
N TYR A 237 -5.71 -16.94 -0.05
CA TYR A 237 -5.04 -16.81 -1.33
C TYR A 237 -5.39 -17.98 -2.26
N TYR A 238 -5.72 -17.66 -3.51
CA TYR A 238 -6.02 -18.63 -4.54
C TYR A 238 -5.12 -18.41 -5.76
N LYS A 239 -4.56 -19.48 -6.31
CA LYS A 239 -3.84 -19.46 -7.59
C LYS A 239 -4.59 -20.37 -8.58
N ASP A 240 -4.95 -19.84 -9.76
CA ASP A 240 -5.67 -20.53 -10.83
C ASP A 240 -6.95 -21.25 -10.33
N GLY A 241 -7.65 -20.62 -9.37
CA GLY A 241 -8.87 -21.11 -8.77
C GLY A 241 -8.68 -22.12 -7.62
N VAL A 242 -7.45 -22.54 -7.33
CA VAL A 242 -7.11 -23.46 -6.24
C VAL A 242 -6.73 -22.67 -5.00
N HIS A 243 -7.32 -23.01 -3.84
CA HIS A 243 -6.95 -22.45 -2.55
C HIS A 243 -5.53 -22.90 -2.16
N MET A 244 -4.71 -21.95 -1.72
CA MET A 244 -3.30 -22.19 -1.39
C MET A 244 -3.11 -22.08 0.13
N ASP A 245 -3.11 -23.21 0.82
CA ASP A 245 -3.05 -23.27 2.29
C ASP A 245 -1.79 -22.63 2.87
N GLU A 246 -0.64 -22.77 2.20
CA GLU A 246 0.63 -22.19 2.67
C GLU A 246 0.65 -20.66 2.63
N GLN A 247 -0.08 -20.04 1.68
CA GLN A 247 -0.17 -18.60 1.52
C GLN A 247 -1.36 -18.02 2.27
N SER A 248 -2.35 -18.84 2.59
CA SER A 248 -3.53 -18.45 3.38
C SER A 248 -3.17 -18.44 4.87
N ARG A 249 -3.71 -17.48 5.62
CA ARG A 249 -3.35 -17.31 7.02
C ARG A 249 -4.42 -16.59 7.82
N MET A 250 -4.40 -16.86 9.11
CA MET A 250 -5.20 -16.16 10.10
C MET A 250 -4.26 -15.64 11.18
N TYR A 251 -4.41 -14.39 11.57
CA TYR A 251 -3.58 -13.81 12.63
C TYR A 251 -4.35 -12.78 13.44
N GLY A 252 -3.89 -12.62 14.70
CA GLY A 252 -4.43 -11.62 15.61
C GLY A 252 -3.31 -10.85 16.29
N ASN A 253 -3.45 -9.52 16.38
CA ASN A 253 -2.43 -8.64 16.94
C ASN A 253 -3.03 -7.62 17.90
N TRP A 254 -2.27 -7.28 18.95
CA TRP A 254 -2.59 -6.25 19.91
C TRP A 254 -1.77 -4.98 19.65
N PHE A 255 -2.42 -3.84 19.66
CA PHE A 255 -1.82 -2.54 19.41
C PHE A 255 -2.11 -1.59 20.58
N PRO A 256 -1.28 -1.64 21.64
CA PRO A 256 -1.37 -0.68 22.72
C PRO A 256 -0.87 0.70 22.28
N ASN A 257 -1.48 1.75 22.83
CA ASN A 257 -1.02 3.12 22.72
C ASN A 257 -1.08 3.82 24.07
N LEU A 258 -0.15 4.77 24.29
CA LEU A 258 -0.08 5.62 25.44
C LEU A 258 0.37 7.01 25.01
N SER A 259 -0.27 8.05 25.54
CA SER A 259 0.21 9.43 25.39
C SER A 259 0.07 10.15 26.72
N PHE A 260 1.16 10.80 27.14
CA PHE A 260 1.16 11.67 28.30
C PHE A 260 1.72 13.03 27.91
N SER A 261 0.95 14.09 28.15
CA SER A 261 1.40 15.46 27.86
C SER A 261 1.24 16.37 29.08
N ARG A 262 2.25 17.23 29.28
CA ARG A 262 2.28 18.17 30.41
C ARG A 262 2.87 19.52 29.98
N LYS A 263 2.33 20.59 30.56
CA LYS A 263 2.94 21.92 30.49
C LYS A 263 3.81 22.14 31.74
N LEU A 264 5.10 22.35 31.52
CA LEU A 264 6.13 22.60 32.53
C LEU A 264 6.60 24.05 32.40
N GLY A 265 5.92 24.99 33.05
CA GLY A 265 6.19 26.42 32.86
C GLY A 265 5.93 26.84 31.41
N SER A 266 6.99 27.29 30.72
CA SER A 266 6.93 27.67 29.30
C SER A 266 7.15 26.52 28.32
N VAL A 267 7.47 25.32 28.81
CA VAL A 267 7.70 24.12 28.00
C VAL A 267 6.45 23.26 27.98
N ARG A 268 6.04 22.79 26.80
CA ARG A 268 5.08 21.72 26.65
C ARG A 268 5.84 20.45 26.26
N ALA A 269 5.69 19.39 27.06
CA ALA A 269 6.30 18.08 26.80
C ALA A 269 5.21 17.05 26.56
N GLN A 270 5.43 16.14 25.59
CA GLN A 270 4.58 15.00 25.31
C GLN A 270 5.44 13.76 25.10
N LEU A 271 5.16 12.71 25.83
CA LEU A 271 5.70 11.36 25.61
C LEU A 271 4.59 10.51 25.01
N SER A 272 4.88 9.78 23.95
CA SER A 272 3.96 8.85 23.34
C SER A 272 4.62 7.53 23.02
N TYR A 273 3.83 6.47 23.12
CA TYR A 273 4.15 5.13 22.65
C TYR A 273 2.98 4.62 21.80
N THR A 274 3.30 4.08 20.62
CA THR A 274 2.32 3.43 19.75
C THR A 274 2.89 2.14 19.20
N ALA A 275 2.07 1.09 19.18
CA ALA A 275 2.31 -0.10 18.37
C ALA A 275 1.37 -0.05 17.17
N LYS A 276 1.90 -0.31 15.97
CA LYS A 276 1.15 -0.34 14.71
C LYS A 276 1.68 -1.42 13.78
N THR A 277 0.90 -1.80 12.79
CA THR A 277 1.35 -2.73 11.75
C THR A 277 1.44 -2.02 10.40
N GLN A 278 2.43 -2.42 9.60
CA GLN A 278 2.51 -2.14 8.17
C GLN A 278 2.29 -3.46 7.44
N ARG A 279 1.16 -3.57 6.75
CA ARG A 279 0.83 -4.75 5.98
C ARG A 279 1.54 -4.72 4.63
N PRO A 280 1.98 -5.88 4.10
CA PRO A 280 2.42 -5.96 2.71
C PRO A 280 1.30 -5.48 1.78
N THR A 281 1.67 -4.83 0.70
CA THR A 281 0.72 -4.51 -0.37
C THR A 281 0.32 -5.77 -1.11
N TYR A 282 -0.85 -5.78 -1.75
CA TYR A 282 -1.28 -6.95 -2.53
C TYR A 282 -0.36 -7.28 -3.71
N SER A 283 0.39 -6.32 -4.26
CA SER A 283 1.42 -6.58 -5.25
C SER A 283 2.63 -7.30 -4.65
N GLN A 284 3.02 -6.95 -3.43
CA GLN A 284 4.08 -7.67 -2.69
C GLN A 284 3.66 -9.09 -2.28
N LEU A 285 2.36 -9.32 -2.10
CA LEU A 285 1.79 -10.64 -1.81
C LEU A 285 1.46 -11.45 -3.07
N SER A 286 1.54 -10.86 -4.27
CA SER A 286 1.25 -11.55 -5.51
C SER A 286 2.36 -12.53 -5.87
N ASN A 287 1.98 -13.76 -6.22
CA ASN A 287 2.93 -14.75 -6.75
C ASN A 287 3.10 -14.63 -8.28
N ASN A 288 2.48 -13.62 -8.91
CA ASN A 288 2.61 -13.38 -10.33
C ASN A 288 4.03 -12.93 -10.65
N VAL A 289 4.69 -13.60 -11.58
CA VAL A 289 6.00 -13.18 -12.10
C VAL A 289 5.77 -12.12 -13.16
N THR A 290 6.31 -10.94 -12.95
CA THR A 290 6.27 -9.82 -13.89
C THR A 290 7.58 -9.78 -14.67
N TYR A 291 7.47 -9.65 -15.97
CA TYR A 291 8.62 -9.47 -16.86
C TYR A 291 9.17 -8.05 -16.74
N VAL A 292 10.48 -7.90 -16.61
CA VAL A 292 11.19 -6.62 -16.66
C VAL A 292 12.10 -6.59 -17.88
N ASP A 293 13.03 -7.52 -17.99
CA ASP A 293 13.85 -7.81 -19.14
C ASP A 293 14.31 -9.29 -19.09
N ARG A 294 15.12 -9.75 -20.06
CA ARG A 294 15.55 -11.15 -20.13
C ARG A 294 16.44 -11.59 -18.98
N PHE A 295 17.05 -10.66 -18.27
CA PHE A 295 17.92 -10.93 -17.12
C PHE A 295 17.25 -10.59 -15.79
N THR A 296 16.10 -9.93 -15.84
CA THR A 296 15.42 -9.44 -14.63
C THR A 296 13.94 -9.76 -14.68
N MET A 297 13.48 -10.46 -13.66
CA MET A 297 12.07 -10.71 -13.41
C MET A 297 11.72 -10.21 -12.02
N GLN A 298 10.45 -9.93 -11.79
CA GLN A 298 9.97 -9.49 -10.47
C GLN A 298 8.74 -10.30 -10.08
N ARG A 299 8.69 -10.68 -8.79
CA ARG A 299 7.49 -11.25 -8.17
C ARG A 299 7.29 -10.69 -6.78
N GLY A 300 6.11 -10.81 -6.24
CA GLY A 300 5.90 -10.65 -4.81
C GLY A 300 6.15 -11.96 -4.06
N ASN A 301 6.04 -11.89 -2.75
CA ASN A 301 6.14 -13.06 -1.87
C ASN A 301 4.86 -13.20 -1.05
N PRO A 302 3.98 -14.17 -1.37
CA PRO A 302 2.73 -14.35 -0.63
C PRO A 302 2.93 -14.81 0.82
N LEU A 303 4.14 -15.21 1.21
CA LEU A 303 4.49 -15.58 2.59
C LEU A 303 4.88 -14.39 3.47
N LEU A 304 4.93 -13.16 2.92
CA LEU A 304 5.23 -11.97 3.70
C LEU A 304 4.21 -11.77 4.82
N GLU A 305 4.71 -11.56 6.03
CA GLU A 305 3.90 -11.23 7.19
C GLU A 305 3.86 -9.72 7.43
N PRO A 306 2.81 -9.22 8.12
CA PRO A 306 2.78 -7.81 8.51
C PRO A 306 3.98 -7.42 9.39
N CYS A 307 4.62 -6.32 9.03
CA CYS A 307 5.65 -5.71 9.85
C CYS A 307 5.02 -5.04 11.08
N THR A 308 5.54 -5.29 12.27
CA THR A 308 5.12 -4.61 13.49
C THR A 308 6.11 -3.50 13.83
N ILE A 309 5.59 -2.31 14.11
CA ILE A 309 6.38 -1.12 14.40
C ILE A 309 6.02 -0.63 15.80
N HIS A 310 7.00 -0.60 16.71
CA HIS A 310 6.91 0.05 18.01
C HIS A 310 7.58 1.41 17.94
N ASP A 311 6.85 2.45 18.25
CA ASP A 311 7.31 3.85 18.19
C ASP A 311 7.21 4.48 19.57
N ILE A 312 8.32 5.01 20.09
CA ILE A 312 8.38 5.83 21.29
C ILE A 312 8.85 7.21 20.87
N SER A 313 8.10 8.25 21.16
CA SER A 313 8.47 9.62 20.82
C SER A 313 8.29 10.58 21.98
N LEU A 314 9.27 11.48 22.12
CA LEU A 314 9.25 12.60 23.06
C LEU A 314 9.28 13.90 22.26
N VAL A 315 8.25 14.72 22.44
CA VAL A 315 8.15 16.04 21.83
C VAL A 315 8.24 17.09 22.92
N GLY A 316 9.17 18.04 22.79
CA GLY A 316 9.29 19.20 23.64
C GLY A 316 9.11 20.49 22.83
N THR A 317 8.22 21.40 23.26
CA THR A 317 8.02 22.71 22.61
C THR A 317 8.26 23.81 23.61
N TRP A 318 9.19 24.72 23.30
CA TRP A 318 9.48 25.90 24.09
C TRP A 318 9.57 27.13 23.19
N ARG A 319 8.61 28.04 23.35
CA ARG A 319 8.51 29.25 22.51
C ARG A 319 8.51 28.87 21.01
N PHE A 320 9.60 29.19 20.28
CA PHE A 320 9.78 28.90 18.85
C PHE A 320 10.61 27.62 18.59
N LEU A 321 11.10 26.96 19.64
CA LEU A 321 11.89 25.75 19.52
C LEU A 321 11.00 24.51 19.70
N GLN A 322 11.20 23.53 18.84
CA GLN A 322 10.62 22.18 18.99
C GLN A 322 11.72 21.16 18.91
N LEU A 323 11.78 20.27 19.90
CA LEU A 323 12.64 19.10 19.93
C LEU A 323 11.77 17.85 19.76
N LEU A 324 12.13 17.00 18.80
CA LEU A 324 11.55 15.67 18.63
C LEU A 324 12.67 14.65 18.79
N VAL A 325 12.48 13.70 19.71
CA VAL A 325 13.31 12.51 19.83
C VAL A 325 12.41 11.30 19.65
N SER A 326 12.74 10.41 18.72
CA SER A 326 11.98 9.19 18.48
C SER A 326 12.88 7.98 18.39
N TYR A 327 12.35 6.85 18.85
CA TYR A 327 12.95 5.53 18.72
C TYR A 327 11.90 4.60 18.10
N GLN A 328 12.27 3.95 17.00
CA GLN A 328 11.40 3.00 16.31
C GLN A 328 12.07 1.63 16.25
N GLN A 329 11.32 0.59 16.60
CA GLN A 329 11.70 -0.79 16.42
C GLN A 329 10.78 -1.43 15.40
N TRP A 330 11.38 -1.92 14.31
CA TRP A 330 10.70 -2.64 13.24
C TRP A 330 10.93 -4.13 13.42
N ARG A 331 9.87 -4.93 13.31
CA ARG A 331 9.94 -6.40 13.32
C ARG A 331 9.30 -6.93 12.06
N LYS A 332 10.01 -7.82 11.35
CA LYS A 332 9.61 -8.37 10.04
C LYS A 332 9.46 -7.25 9.01
N GLU A 333 10.47 -6.39 8.93
CA GLU A 333 10.53 -5.35 7.90
C GLU A 333 10.57 -5.98 6.51
N ILE A 334 9.76 -5.44 5.59
CA ILE A 334 9.68 -5.93 4.22
C ILE A 334 10.79 -5.26 3.42
N ILE A 335 11.69 -6.06 2.90
CA ILE A 335 12.80 -5.61 2.05
C ILE A 335 12.70 -6.30 0.68
N TYR A 336 13.21 -5.64 -0.35
CA TYR A 336 13.39 -6.25 -1.66
C TYR A 336 14.71 -6.98 -1.72
N TRP A 337 14.71 -8.16 -2.32
CA TRP A 337 15.87 -9.00 -2.47
C TRP A 337 15.96 -9.54 -3.89
N GLY A 338 17.17 -9.80 -4.39
CA GLY A 338 17.41 -10.40 -5.68
C GLY A 338 17.99 -11.81 -5.52
N ASP A 339 17.25 -12.81 -6.00
CA ASP A 339 17.70 -14.22 -6.04
C ASP A 339 18.19 -14.57 -7.44
N PRO A 340 19.32 -15.30 -7.58
CA PRO A 340 19.77 -15.78 -8.87
C PRO A 340 18.82 -16.86 -9.43
N ILE A 341 18.51 -16.76 -10.71
CA ILE A 341 17.77 -17.75 -11.50
C ILE A 341 18.55 -18.10 -12.77
N ASP A 342 18.08 -19.07 -13.56
CA ASP A 342 18.64 -19.43 -14.89
C ASP A 342 20.16 -19.64 -14.86
N ASN A 343 20.65 -20.55 -14.02
CA ASN A 343 22.08 -20.85 -13.80
C ASN A 343 22.90 -19.67 -13.27
N GLY A 344 22.24 -18.71 -12.62
CA GLY A 344 22.88 -17.60 -11.92
C GLY A 344 23.12 -16.35 -12.74
N ASN A 345 22.74 -16.32 -14.02
CA ASN A 345 22.91 -15.15 -14.89
C ASN A 345 21.69 -14.25 -15.02
N SER A 346 20.63 -14.55 -14.32
CA SER A 346 19.41 -13.76 -14.27
C SER A 346 18.94 -13.60 -12.82
N MET A 347 18.14 -12.59 -12.55
CA MET A 347 17.75 -12.20 -11.21
C MET A 347 16.22 -12.19 -11.07
N MET A 348 15.72 -12.82 -10.00
CA MET A 348 14.35 -12.67 -9.53
C MET A 348 14.33 -11.67 -8.37
N MET A 349 13.74 -10.52 -8.58
CA MET A 349 13.48 -9.53 -7.52
C MET A 349 12.20 -9.92 -6.78
N THR A 350 12.32 -10.08 -5.46
CA THR A 350 11.20 -10.51 -4.59
C THR A 350 11.00 -9.55 -3.43
#